data_d80b58e52ca6ff88135643cbab3a1eb8
#
_entry.id   d80b58e52ca6ff88135643cbab3a1eb8
#
_cell.length_a   1.000
_cell.length_b   1.000
_cell.length_c   1.000
_cell.angle_alpha   90.00
_cell.angle_beta   90.00
_cell.angle_gamma   90.00
#
_symmetry.space_group_name_H-M   'P 1'
#
loop_
_entity.id
_entity.type
_entity.pdbx_description
1 polymer ?
#
loop_
_entity_poly.entity_id
_entity_poly.type
_entity_poly.pdbx_seq_one_letter_code
_entity_poly.pdbx_strand_id
1 'polypeptide(L)'
;MTPPVLTDPAEGKKRASSGSGFFVSADGHILTNQHVVERCRSLSVRRGQSLTPARLVAADARNDLAVVQSDLKGMTTLPFRDGRGIRPGDGVVAVGYPYAGLLSTTAQVTTGSVTSLAGIADDTRYLQISTPIQPGNSGGPLLDAGGTVTGVIVSTLNALTVVKATGSVPQNVNFAIKSSVAGAFLDANGIDYASSVPETKMEPADVGERGAKGTVMIECFD
;
A
#
# COMPACT_ATOMS: atom_id res chain seq x y z
N MET A 1 -20.15 35.87 8.14
CA MET A 1 -18.86 35.35 7.67
C MET A 1 -19.15 34.08 6.88
N THR A 2 -18.99 34.11 5.57
CA THR A 2 -19.12 32.97 4.69
C THR A 2 -17.91 32.04 4.95
N PRO A 3 -18.11 30.73 5.19
CA PRO A 3 -16.99 29.83 5.36
C PRO A 3 -16.14 29.82 4.07
N PRO A 4 -14.82 29.65 4.17
CA PRO A 4 -13.96 29.59 2.99
C PRO A 4 -14.41 28.40 2.12
N VAL A 5 -14.66 28.67 0.85
CA VAL A 5 -14.88 27.64 -0.17
C VAL A 5 -13.57 26.86 -0.29
N LEU A 6 -13.56 25.62 0.22
CA LEU A 6 -12.46 24.69 -0.01
C LEU A 6 -12.49 24.34 -1.50
N THR A 7 -11.63 24.96 -2.28
CA THR A 7 -11.42 24.58 -3.69
C THR A 7 -10.87 23.16 -3.73
N ASP A 8 -11.50 22.28 -4.52
CA ASP A 8 -11.00 20.92 -4.76
C ASP A 8 -9.59 21.04 -5.39
N PRO A 9 -8.54 20.48 -4.76
CA PRO A 9 -7.18 20.56 -5.29
C PRO A 9 -7.01 19.88 -6.66
N ALA A 10 -8.01 19.12 -7.11
CA ALA A 10 -8.06 18.44 -8.41
C ALA A 10 -8.87 19.19 -9.47
N GLU A 11 -9.48 20.36 -9.14
CA GLU A 11 -10.33 21.09 -10.07
C GLU A 11 -9.55 21.47 -11.34
N GLY A 12 -9.98 20.93 -12.49
CA GLY A 12 -9.34 21.15 -13.78
C GLY A 12 -8.10 20.32 -14.09
N LYS A 13 -7.64 19.43 -13.18
CA LYS A 13 -6.47 18.56 -13.39
C LYS A 13 -6.88 17.17 -13.85
N LYS A 14 -6.12 16.61 -14.81
CA LYS A 14 -6.32 15.24 -15.25
C LYS A 14 -5.58 14.27 -14.33
N ARG A 15 -6.29 13.27 -13.78
CA ARG A 15 -5.67 12.21 -13.01
C ARG A 15 -4.85 11.30 -13.93
N ALA A 16 -3.54 11.24 -13.71
CA ALA A 16 -2.59 10.43 -14.48
C ALA A 16 -2.52 8.99 -13.96
N SER A 17 -2.49 8.82 -12.64
CA SER A 17 -2.47 7.50 -12.00
C SER A 17 -3.16 7.55 -10.64
N SER A 18 -3.42 6.36 -10.06
CA SER A 18 -3.87 6.20 -8.70
C SER A 18 -3.39 4.89 -8.12
N GLY A 19 -3.25 4.84 -6.81
CA GLY A 19 -2.88 3.67 -6.05
C GLY A 19 -3.34 3.77 -4.61
N SER A 20 -2.83 2.91 -3.79
CA SER A 20 -3.05 2.89 -2.34
C SER A 20 -1.82 3.36 -1.59
N GLY A 21 -2.01 3.76 -0.35
CA GLY A 21 -0.95 4.02 0.61
C GLY A 21 -1.47 3.86 2.02
N PHE A 22 -0.59 3.78 3.00
CA PHE A 22 -1.00 3.66 4.38
C PHE A 22 -0.12 4.50 5.32
N PHE A 23 -0.72 5.00 6.38
CA PHE A 23 -0.02 5.83 7.35
C PHE A 23 0.95 5.01 8.19
N VAL A 24 2.21 5.47 8.24
CA VAL A 24 3.30 4.88 9.02
C VAL A 24 3.66 5.71 10.24
N SER A 25 3.38 7.03 10.23
CA SER A 25 3.66 7.93 11.36
C SER A 25 2.48 8.85 11.68
N ALA A 26 2.45 9.38 12.90
CA ALA A 26 1.48 10.39 13.34
C ALA A 26 1.67 11.75 12.63
N ASP A 27 2.84 12.00 12.06
CA ASP A 27 3.18 13.22 11.32
C ASP A 27 2.61 13.26 9.90
N GLY A 28 1.83 12.24 9.53
CA GLY A 28 1.16 12.18 8.24
C GLY A 28 2.01 11.58 7.13
N HIS A 29 3.06 10.82 7.45
CA HIS A 29 3.82 10.05 6.47
C HIS A 29 3.01 8.83 6.01
N ILE A 30 2.93 8.65 4.70
CA ILE A 30 2.18 7.60 4.03
C ILE A 30 3.14 6.84 3.13
N LEU A 31 3.29 5.54 3.36
CA LEU A 31 4.07 4.65 2.50
C LEU A 31 3.22 4.19 1.33
N THR A 32 3.82 4.16 0.14
CA THR A 32 3.21 3.70 -1.12
C THR A 32 4.28 3.15 -2.06
N ASN A 33 3.91 2.74 -3.29
CA ASN A 33 4.89 2.40 -4.31
C ASN A 33 5.39 3.64 -5.07
N GLN A 34 6.63 3.56 -5.55
CA GLN A 34 7.25 4.63 -6.33
C GLN A 34 6.52 4.84 -7.67
N HIS A 35 6.14 3.76 -8.38
CA HIS A 35 5.43 3.86 -9.65
C HIS A 35 4.05 4.53 -9.54
N VAL A 36 3.44 4.60 -8.34
CA VAL A 36 2.18 5.32 -8.10
C VAL A 36 2.38 6.83 -8.16
N VAL A 37 3.55 7.30 -7.72
CA VAL A 37 3.87 8.73 -7.54
C VAL A 37 4.90 9.27 -8.53
N GLU A 38 5.48 8.41 -9.37
CA GLU A 38 6.39 8.88 -10.42
C GLU A 38 5.64 9.72 -11.45
N ARG A 39 6.27 10.75 -11.99
CA ARG A 39 5.70 11.64 -13.03
C ARG A 39 4.52 12.50 -12.58
N CYS A 40 4.21 12.57 -11.28
CA CYS A 40 3.16 13.45 -10.78
C CYS A 40 3.64 14.90 -10.72
N ARG A 41 2.85 15.81 -11.27
CA ARG A 41 3.03 17.26 -11.03
C ARG A 41 2.42 17.68 -9.71
N SER A 42 1.35 17.01 -9.28
CA SER A 42 0.78 17.20 -7.95
C SER A 42 0.21 15.88 -7.42
N LEU A 43 0.25 15.74 -6.09
CA LEU A 43 -0.22 14.57 -5.36
C LEU A 43 -1.35 14.97 -4.42
N SER A 44 -2.33 14.12 -4.28
CA SER A 44 -3.36 14.24 -3.26
C SER A 44 -3.69 12.88 -2.66
N VAL A 45 -4.17 12.92 -1.43
CA VAL A 45 -4.65 11.77 -0.68
C VAL A 45 -6.15 11.87 -0.55
N ARG A 46 -6.87 10.82 -0.94
CA ARG A 46 -8.32 10.74 -0.85
C ARG A 46 -8.74 9.78 0.25
N ARG A 47 -9.70 10.24 1.05
CA ARG A 47 -10.45 9.41 2.01
C ARG A 47 -11.94 9.73 1.91
N GLY A 48 -12.71 8.78 1.41
CA GLY A 48 -14.13 9.04 1.09
C GLY A 48 -14.26 10.20 0.09
N GLN A 49 -14.98 11.24 0.46
CA GLN A 49 -15.16 12.44 -0.38
C GLN A 49 -14.07 13.49 -0.18
N SER A 50 -13.25 13.38 0.88
CA SER A 50 -12.20 14.36 1.17
C SER A 50 -10.97 14.11 0.33
N LEU A 51 -10.46 15.18 -0.30
CA LEU A 51 -9.20 15.21 -1.04
C LEU A 51 -8.26 16.20 -0.36
N THR A 52 -7.09 15.72 0.09
CA THR A 52 -6.11 16.53 0.79
C THR A 52 -4.80 16.54 0.00
N PRO A 53 -4.18 17.71 -0.22
CA PRO A 53 -2.87 17.78 -0.88
C PRO A 53 -1.82 16.93 -0.15
N ALA A 54 -0.88 16.39 -0.93
CA ALA A 54 0.26 15.66 -0.41
C ALA A 54 1.54 16.08 -1.15
N ARG A 55 2.69 15.88 -0.51
CA ARG A 55 4.00 16.10 -1.11
C ARG A 55 4.84 14.83 -1.06
N LEU A 56 5.65 14.61 -2.07
CA LEU A 56 6.65 13.55 -2.07
C LEU A 56 7.76 13.89 -1.06
N VAL A 57 8.09 12.95 -0.19
CA VAL A 57 9.17 13.07 0.80
C VAL A 57 10.41 12.33 0.33
N ALA A 58 10.23 11.06 -0.06
CA ALA A 58 11.32 10.19 -0.53
C ALA A 58 10.79 9.17 -1.53
N ALA A 59 11.67 8.71 -2.43
CA ALA A 59 11.35 7.64 -3.38
C ALA A 59 12.57 6.76 -3.64
N ASP A 60 12.33 5.46 -3.80
CA ASP A 60 13.31 4.44 -4.16
C ASP A 60 12.78 3.63 -5.35
N ALA A 61 13.24 3.97 -6.54
CA ALA A 61 12.84 3.30 -7.77
C ALA A 61 13.34 1.84 -7.83
N ARG A 62 14.44 1.49 -7.14
CA ARG A 62 14.98 0.13 -7.11
C ARG A 62 14.09 -0.84 -6.34
N ASN A 63 13.54 -0.38 -5.23
CA ASN A 63 12.65 -1.17 -4.38
C ASN A 63 11.17 -0.83 -4.60
N ASP A 64 10.87 0.06 -5.54
CA ASP A 64 9.50 0.52 -5.84
C ASP A 64 8.76 1.03 -4.59
N LEU A 65 9.42 1.84 -3.77
CA LEU A 65 8.87 2.45 -2.56
C LEU A 65 8.90 3.97 -2.64
N ALA A 66 7.91 4.61 -2.06
CA ALA A 66 7.87 6.05 -1.86
C ALA A 66 7.15 6.42 -0.56
N VAL A 67 7.54 7.55 0.01
CA VAL A 67 6.80 8.18 1.10
C VAL A 67 6.27 9.53 0.63
N VAL A 68 4.99 9.73 0.83
CA VAL A 68 4.35 11.02 0.71
C VAL A 68 3.91 11.51 2.08
N GLN A 69 3.76 12.84 2.25
CA GLN A 69 3.25 13.43 3.47
C GLN A 69 2.00 14.25 3.18
N SER A 70 1.01 14.12 4.04
CA SER A 70 -0.26 14.85 3.98
C SER A 70 -0.68 15.34 5.36
N ASP A 71 -1.38 16.47 5.39
CA ASP A 71 -1.94 17.04 6.63
C ASP A 71 -3.25 16.38 7.08
N LEU A 72 -3.65 15.27 6.44
CA LEU A 72 -4.83 14.52 6.80
C LEU A 72 -4.72 14.01 8.23
N LYS A 73 -5.70 14.35 9.09
CA LYS A 73 -5.69 14.02 10.53
C LYS A 73 -6.62 12.87 10.86
N GLY A 74 -6.42 12.30 12.06
CA GLY A 74 -7.28 11.25 12.61
C GLY A 74 -7.12 9.89 11.94
N MET A 75 -5.98 9.64 11.31
CA MET A 75 -5.66 8.36 10.69
C MET A 75 -4.98 7.43 11.69
N THR A 76 -5.27 6.15 11.53
CA THR A 76 -4.60 5.10 12.29
C THR A 76 -3.28 4.74 11.60
N THR A 77 -2.17 4.81 12.32
CA THR A 77 -0.89 4.27 11.86
C THR A 77 -0.91 2.75 11.95
N LEU A 78 -0.34 2.08 10.96
CA LEU A 78 -0.26 0.62 10.93
C LEU A 78 1.15 0.19 11.36
N PRO A 79 1.27 -0.57 12.49
CA PRO A 79 2.57 -1.00 12.97
C PRO A 79 3.16 -2.09 12.07
N PHE A 80 4.46 -2.05 11.87
CA PHE A 80 5.20 -3.09 11.15
C PHE A 80 5.36 -4.33 12.02
N ARG A 81 5.32 -5.50 11.37
CA ARG A 81 5.56 -6.77 12.05
C ARG A 81 6.98 -6.83 12.58
N ASP A 82 7.11 -7.14 13.86
CA ASP A 82 8.36 -7.42 14.56
C ASP A 82 8.40 -8.87 15.08
N GLY A 83 9.56 -9.28 15.58
CA GLY A 83 9.79 -10.62 16.15
C GLY A 83 9.86 -11.70 15.07
N ARG A 84 9.08 -12.77 15.25
CA ARG A 84 9.10 -13.94 14.33
C ARG A 84 8.68 -13.54 12.92
N GLY A 85 9.51 -13.85 11.94
CA GLY A 85 9.22 -13.64 10.51
C GLY A 85 7.94 -14.37 10.05
N ILE A 86 7.28 -13.82 9.02
CA ILE A 86 6.14 -14.48 8.35
C ILE A 86 6.62 -15.73 7.61
N ARG A 87 5.74 -16.71 7.42
CA ARG A 87 6.08 -18.02 6.83
C ARG A 87 5.13 -18.34 5.67
N PRO A 88 5.54 -19.19 4.74
CA PRO A 88 4.61 -19.81 3.79
C PRO A 88 3.47 -20.52 4.54
N GLY A 89 2.23 -20.30 4.07
CA GLY A 89 1.00 -20.79 4.70
C GLY A 89 0.38 -19.83 5.72
N ASP A 90 1.11 -18.82 6.23
CA ASP A 90 0.51 -17.82 7.11
C ASP A 90 -0.53 -16.99 6.34
N GLY A 91 -1.71 -16.79 6.94
CA GLY A 91 -2.79 -15.99 6.38
C GLY A 91 -2.44 -14.51 6.34
N VAL A 92 -2.85 -13.83 5.27
CA VAL A 92 -2.63 -12.40 5.08
C VAL A 92 -3.88 -11.71 4.54
N VAL A 93 -4.00 -10.43 4.83
CA VAL A 93 -5.08 -9.54 4.42
C VAL A 93 -4.48 -8.36 3.66
N ALA A 94 -4.92 -8.15 2.44
CA ALA A 94 -4.56 -7.00 1.63
C ALA A 94 -5.66 -5.95 1.71
N VAL A 95 -5.27 -4.68 1.85
CA VAL A 95 -6.19 -3.55 1.89
C VAL A 95 -5.77 -2.51 0.86
N GLY A 96 -6.73 -2.00 0.06
CA GLY A 96 -6.42 -1.01 -0.97
C GLY A 96 -7.65 -0.48 -1.69
N TYR A 97 -7.39 0.30 -2.74
CA TYR A 97 -8.41 0.96 -3.57
C TYR A 97 -8.31 0.50 -5.03
N PRO A 98 -8.69 -0.76 -5.33
CA PRO A 98 -8.60 -1.26 -6.70
C PRO A 98 -9.55 -0.49 -7.62
N TYR A 99 -9.10 -0.27 -8.85
CA TYR A 99 -9.87 0.44 -9.89
C TYR A 99 -10.47 1.77 -9.39
N ALA A 100 -9.64 2.61 -8.77
CA ALA A 100 -10.05 3.89 -8.18
C ALA A 100 -10.89 4.74 -9.11
N GLY A 101 -12.09 5.12 -8.64
CA GLY A 101 -13.06 5.89 -9.41
C GLY A 101 -13.96 5.06 -10.34
N LEU A 102 -13.75 3.74 -10.47
CA LEU A 102 -14.61 2.84 -11.23
C LEU A 102 -15.47 1.95 -10.32
N LEU A 103 -14.89 1.37 -9.28
CA LEU A 103 -15.60 0.42 -8.41
C LEU A 103 -16.10 1.04 -7.12
N SER A 104 -15.22 1.65 -6.32
CA SER A 104 -15.57 2.15 -4.98
C SER A 104 -14.64 3.27 -4.53
N THR A 105 -15.17 4.16 -3.69
CA THR A 105 -14.39 5.16 -2.93
C THR A 105 -14.01 4.67 -1.54
N THR A 106 -14.40 3.45 -1.16
CA THR A 106 -14.03 2.80 0.10
C THR A 106 -12.93 1.77 -0.14
N ALA A 107 -12.07 1.58 0.87
CA ALA A 107 -11.04 0.56 0.82
C ALA A 107 -11.66 -0.85 0.69
N GLN A 108 -11.07 -1.67 -0.16
CA GLN A 108 -11.44 -3.07 -0.33
C GLN A 108 -10.46 -3.96 0.41
N VAL A 109 -10.97 -5.08 0.90
CA VAL A 109 -10.23 -6.08 1.67
C VAL A 109 -10.25 -7.39 0.91
N THR A 110 -9.08 -7.98 0.70
CA THR A 110 -8.94 -9.32 0.11
C THR A 110 -8.05 -10.18 1.00
N THR A 111 -8.34 -11.47 1.07
CA THR A 111 -7.63 -12.43 1.91
C THR A 111 -6.89 -13.47 1.09
N GLY A 112 -5.84 -14.02 1.66
CA GLY A 112 -5.05 -15.09 1.08
C GLY A 112 -3.97 -15.56 2.04
N SER A 113 -2.90 -16.11 1.50
CA SER A 113 -1.76 -16.60 2.28
C SER A 113 -0.44 -16.25 1.59
N VAL A 114 0.64 -16.24 2.37
CA VAL A 114 2.01 -16.24 1.82
C VAL A 114 2.27 -17.59 1.18
N THR A 115 2.70 -17.62 -0.07
CA THR A 115 3.03 -18.85 -0.80
C THR A 115 4.55 -19.07 -0.92
N SER A 116 5.33 -17.98 -0.95
CA SER A 116 6.81 -18.03 -0.95
C SER A 116 7.40 -16.81 -0.25
N LEU A 117 8.61 -16.98 0.27
CA LEU A 117 9.42 -15.89 0.86
C LEU A 117 10.38 -15.26 -0.17
N ALA A 118 10.20 -15.54 -1.44
CA ALA A 118 10.91 -14.90 -2.54
C ALA A 118 9.96 -14.60 -3.69
N GLY A 119 10.30 -13.61 -4.47
CA GLY A 119 9.62 -13.23 -5.70
C GLY A 119 10.15 -13.96 -6.93
N ILE A 120 9.96 -13.36 -8.12
CA ILE A 120 10.47 -13.88 -9.38
C ILE A 120 12.00 -13.96 -9.35
N ALA A 121 12.54 -15.02 -9.91
CA ALA A 121 13.99 -15.30 -9.94
C ALA A 121 14.64 -15.25 -8.54
N ASP A 122 13.94 -15.79 -7.54
CA ASP A 122 14.37 -15.85 -6.14
C ASP A 122 14.71 -14.50 -5.51
N ASP A 123 14.07 -13.41 -5.98
CA ASP A 123 14.24 -12.08 -5.40
C ASP A 123 13.72 -12.06 -3.96
N THR A 124 14.66 -12.03 -3.01
CA THR A 124 14.36 -12.08 -1.57
C THR A 124 13.72 -10.82 -1.01
N ARG A 125 13.60 -9.74 -1.79
CA ARG A 125 12.90 -8.51 -1.39
C ARG A 125 11.38 -8.67 -1.31
N TYR A 126 10.84 -9.71 -1.96
CA TYR A 126 9.40 -9.91 -2.11
C TYR A 126 8.88 -11.10 -1.32
N LEU A 127 7.60 -11.05 -1.01
CA LEU A 127 6.74 -12.18 -0.68
C LEU A 127 5.89 -12.50 -1.90
N GLN A 128 5.74 -13.79 -2.21
CA GLN A 128 4.69 -14.26 -3.12
C GLN A 128 3.45 -14.58 -2.29
N ILE A 129 2.28 -14.17 -2.78
CA ILE A 129 1.00 -14.31 -2.08
C ILE A 129 -0.09 -14.83 -3.02
N SER A 130 -1.06 -15.56 -2.47
CA SER A 130 -2.25 -16.02 -3.20
C SER A 130 -3.40 -15.00 -3.14
N THR A 131 -3.26 -13.91 -2.38
CA THR A 131 -4.26 -12.86 -2.22
C THR A 131 -4.57 -12.23 -3.58
N PRO A 132 -5.84 -12.15 -4.02
CA PRO A 132 -6.21 -11.47 -5.25
C PRO A 132 -5.85 -9.98 -5.19
N ILE A 133 -5.03 -9.53 -6.15
CA ILE A 133 -4.57 -8.14 -6.27
C ILE A 133 -4.97 -7.59 -7.64
N GLN A 134 -5.43 -6.35 -7.66
CA GLN A 134 -5.86 -5.63 -8.85
C GLN A 134 -5.13 -4.28 -8.98
N PRO A 135 -5.08 -3.68 -10.19
CA PRO A 135 -4.60 -2.32 -10.37
C PRO A 135 -5.27 -1.33 -9.40
N GLY A 136 -4.47 -0.54 -8.70
CA GLY A 136 -4.92 0.36 -7.63
C GLY A 136 -4.67 -0.17 -6.21
N ASN A 137 -4.44 -1.48 -6.02
CA ASN A 137 -3.98 -2.01 -4.73
C ASN A 137 -2.49 -1.71 -4.46
N SER A 138 -1.70 -1.37 -5.50
CA SER A 138 -0.30 -0.99 -5.37
C SER A 138 -0.09 0.06 -4.29
N GLY A 139 0.87 -0.16 -3.41
CA GLY A 139 1.20 0.69 -2.26
C GLY A 139 0.35 0.44 -1.02
N GLY A 140 -0.69 -0.37 -1.11
CA GLY A 140 -1.51 -0.76 0.05
C GLY A 140 -0.76 -1.71 1.00
N PRO A 141 -1.18 -1.79 2.28
CA PRO A 141 -0.60 -2.70 3.24
C PRO A 141 -1.02 -4.15 3.00
N LEU A 142 -0.07 -5.07 3.17
CA LEU A 142 -0.32 -6.48 3.41
C LEU A 142 -0.17 -6.73 4.90
N LEU A 143 -1.26 -7.14 5.55
CA LEU A 143 -1.32 -7.35 6.99
C LEU A 143 -1.30 -8.85 7.31
N ASP A 144 -0.65 -9.22 8.40
CA ASP A 144 -0.75 -10.57 8.97
C ASP A 144 -2.01 -10.73 9.84
N ALA A 145 -2.20 -11.93 10.39
CA ALA A 145 -3.32 -12.22 11.26
C ALA A 145 -3.33 -11.44 12.60
N GLY A 146 -2.25 -10.77 12.96
CA GLY A 146 -2.19 -9.85 14.12
C GLY A 146 -2.47 -8.39 13.75
N GLY A 147 -2.76 -8.11 12.47
CA GLY A 147 -3.01 -6.76 11.98
C GLY A 147 -1.75 -5.90 11.87
N THR A 148 -0.57 -6.53 11.75
CA THR A 148 0.71 -5.84 11.55
C THR A 148 1.15 -5.91 10.09
N VAL A 149 1.82 -4.86 9.60
CA VAL A 149 2.30 -4.78 8.22
C VAL A 149 3.43 -5.78 8.00
N THR A 150 3.20 -6.75 7.13
CA THR A 150 4.19 -7.73 6.70
C THR A 150 4.74 -7.44 5.30
N GLY A 151 4.08 -6.55 4.54
CA GLY A 151 4.56 -6.10 3.24
C GLY A 151 3.77 -4.95 2.64
N VAL A 152 4.27 -4.44 1.52
CA VAL A 152 3.63 -3.42 0.67
C VAL A 152 3.22 -4.06 -0.65
N ILE A 153 1.97 -3.99 -1.01
CA ILE A 153 1.41 -4.67 -2.19
C ILE A 153 1.97 -4.05 -3.48
N VAL A 154 2.31 -4.90 -4.45
CA VAL A 154 2.72 -4.49 -5.80
C VAL A 154 1.84 -5.19 -6.83
N SER A 155 1.01 -4.45 -7.54
CA SER A 155 0.09 -5.01 -8.55
C SER A 155 0.69 -5.13 -9.95
N THR A 156 1.85 -4.50 -10.21
CA THR A 156 2.49 -4.42 -11.53
C THR A 156 3.53 -5.51 -11.79
N LEU A 157 3.90 -6.30 -10.77
CA LEU A 157 4.87 -7.37 -10.96
C LEU A 157 4.27 -8.56 -11.74
N ASN A 158 4.24 -8.39 -13.06
CA ASN A 158 4.63 -9.42 -14.03
C ASN A 158 3.67 -10.51 -14.45
N ALA A 159 2.38 -10.26 -14.57
CA ALA A 159 1.58 -11.11 -15.47
C ALA A 159 2.25 -11.19 -16.87
N LEU A 160 2.78 -10.08 -17.40
CA LEU A 160 3.45 -10.04 -18.70
C LEU A 160 4.77 -10.82 -18.76
N THR A 161 5.59 -10.81 -17.69
CA THR A 161 6.86 -11.56 -17.67
C THR A 161 6.60 -13.05 -17.58
N VAL A 162 5.63 -13.47 -16.76
CA VAL A 162 5.25 -14.88 -16.65
C VAL A 162 4.56 -15.36 -17.92
N VAL A 163 3.67 -14.56 -18.50
CA VAL A 163 3.05 -14.88 -19.80
C VAL A 163 4.09 -15.04 -20.91
N LYS A 164 5.09 -14.16 -20.98
CA LYS A 164 6.18 -14.28 -21.97
C LYS A 164 7.02 -15.55 -21.75
N ALA A 165 7.23 -15.96 -20.51
CA ALA A 165 8.04 -17.14 -20.18
C ALA A 165 7.27 -18.46 -20.29
N THR A 166 5.97 -18.48 -20.00
CA THR A 166 5.17 -19.71 -19.86
C THR A 166 4.03 -19.85 -20.86
N GLY A 167 3.67 -18.77 -21.56
CA GLY A 167 2.50 -18.72 -22.46
C GLY A 167 1.14 -18.70 -21.72
N SER A 168 1.12 -18.67 -20.39
CA SER A 168 -0.12 -18.68 -19.61
C SER A 168 -0.17 -17.51 -18.61
N VAL A 169 -1.39 -17.02 -18.33
CA VAL A 169 -1.63 -16.02 -17.30
C VAL A 169 -1.64 -16.73 -15.93
N PRO A 170 -0.68 -16.44 -15.03
CA PRO A 170 -0.68 -17.05 -13.71
C PRO A 170 -1.91 -16.58 -12.94
N GLN A 171 -2.60 -17.51 -12.31
CA GLN A 171 -3.70 -17.20 -11.40
C GLN A 171 -3.21 -17.22 -9.97
N ASN A 172 -3.61 -16.21 -9.17
CA ASN A 172 -3.27 -16.10 -7.75
C ASN A 172 -1.75 -16.10 -7.45
N VAL A 173 -0.94 -15.56 -8.36
CA VAL A 173 0.48 -15.29 -8.16
C VAL A 173 0.66 -13.78 -8.11
N ASN A 174 0.69 -13.25 -6.91
CA ASN A 174 0.84 -11.82 -6.62
C ASN A 174 2.01 -11.60 -5.68
N PHE A 175 2.43 -10.36 -5.53
CA PHE A 175 3.64 -10.03 -4.78
C PHE A 175 3.44 -8.85 -3.83
N ALA A 176 4.24 -8.85 -2.76
CA ALA A 176 4.38 -7.71 -1.87
C ALA A 176 5.86 -7.50 -1.53
N ILE A 177 6.31 -6.26 -1.44
CA ILE A 177 7.63 -5.90 -0.92
C ILE A 177 7.62 -6.21 0.58
N LYS A 178 8.61 -6.92 1.08
CA LYS A 178 8.70 -7.28 2.50
C LYS A 178 8.73 -6.04 3.40
N SER A 179 8.10 -6.14 4.57
CA SER A 179 8.15 -5.09 5.59
C SER A 179 9.58 -4.72 6.00
N SER A 180 10.52 -5.68 6.00
CA SER A 180 11.94 -5.41 6.29
C SER A 180 12.61 -4.49 5.26
N VAL A 181 12.25 -4.61 3.97
CA VAL A 181 12.74 -3.70 2.92
C VAL A 181 12.12 -2.32 3.07
N ALA A 182 10.81 -2.28 3.37
CA ALA A 182 10.10 -1.03 3.59
C ALA A 182 10.60 -0.31 4.86
N GLY A 183 10.86 -1.03 5.96
CA GLY A 183 11.44 -0.48 7.17
C GLY A 183 12.83 0.11 6.93
N ALA A 184 13.72 -0.63 6.26
CA ALA A 184 15.04 -0.11 5.91
C ALA A 184 14.98 1.17 5.05
N PHE A 185 13.98 1.28 4.16
CA PHE A 185 13.75 2.50 3.38
C PHE A 185 13.28 3.67 4.26
N LEU A 186 12.38 3.43 5.23
CA LEU A 186 11.92 4.45 6.17
C LEU A 186 13.07 4.92 7.07
N ASP A 187 13.86 3.98 7.63
CA ASP A 187 15.03 4.26 8.48
C ASP A 187 16.06 5.13 7.75
N ALA A 188 16.36 4.77 6.48
CA ALA A 188 17.31 5.51 5.64
C ALA A 188 16.87 6.96 5.35
N ASN A 189 15.58 7.25 5.48
CA ASN A 189 15.01 8.59 5.28
C ASN A 189 14.62 9.30 6.60
N GLY A 190 14.97 8.73 7.76
CA GLY A 190 14.71 9.32 9.06
C GLY A 190 13.21 9.42 9.40
N ILE A 191 12.41 8.47 8.92
CA ILE A 191 10.96 8.45 9.13
C ILE A 191 10.64 7.45 10.21
N ASP A 192 10.13 7.92 11.34
CA ASP A 192 9.70 7.07 12.44
C ASP A 192 8.45 6.27 12.07
N TYR A 193 8.42 5.01 12.46
CA TYR A 193 7.26 4.13 12.33
C TYR A 193 7.16 3.19 13.53
N ALA A 194 5.95 2.77 13.85
CA ALA A 194 5.71 1.82 14.92
C ALA A 194 5.98 0.39 14.44
N SER A 195 6.55 -0.44 15.31
CA SER A 195 6.59 -1.89 15.15
C SER A 195 5.88 -2.60 16.28
N SER A 196 5.39 -3.81 16.05
CA SER A 196 4.68 -4.60 17.05
C SER A 196 4.86 -6.10 16.79
N VAL A 197 5.09 -6.86 17.85
CA VAL A 197 5.02 -8.31 17.81
C VAL A 197 3.54 -8.70 17.80
N PRO A 198 3.06 -9.49 16.84
CA PRO A 198 1.67 -9.94 16.81
C PRO A 198 1.40 -10.91 17.96
N GLU A 199 0.66 -10.48 18.97
CA GLU A 199 0.36 -11.26 20.17
C GLU A 199 -0.90 -12.11 19.99
N THR A 200 -1.91 -11.59 19.32
CA THR A 200 -3.22 -12.22 19.19
C THR A 200 -3.60 -12.35 17.72
N LYS A 201 -4.11 -13.52 17.35
CA LYS A 201 -4.70 -13.73 16.03
C LYS A 201 -6.10 -13.13 16.01
N MET A 202 -6.32 -12.23 15.05
CA MET A 202 -7.60 -11.58 14.77
C MET A 202 -8.34 -12.31 13.64
N GLU A 203 -9.65 -12.14 13.55
CA GLU A 203 -10.40 -12.57 12.38
C GLU A 203 -10.06 -11.69 11.17
N PRO A 204 -10.06 -12.24 9.95
CA PRO A 204 -9.71 -11.46 8.76
C PRO A 204 -10.53 -10.19 8.56
N ALA A 205 -11.79 -10.17 8.98
CA ALA A 205 -12.66 -9.01 8.92
C ALA A 205 -12.15 -7.87 9.83
N ASP A 206 -11.71 -8.21 11.06
CA ASP A 206 -11.18 -7.24 12.03
C ASP A 206 -9.83 -6.68 11.57
N VAL A 207 -8.97 -7.55 10.98
CA VAL A 207 -7.71 -7.12 10.36
C VAL A 207 -7.99 -6.14 9.21
N GLY A 208 -8.97 -6.47 8.37
CA GLY A 208 -9.41 -5.63 7.25
C GLY A 208 -9.95 -4.28 7.71
N GLU A 209 -10.79 -4.24 8.76
CA GLU A 209 -11.30 -3.00 9.35
C GLU A 209 -10.17 -2.12 9.91
N ARG A 210 -9.23 -2.73 10.64
CA ARG A 210 -8.05 -2.02 11.15
C ARG A 210 -7.21 -1.46 10.00
N GLY A 211 -6.94 -2.26 8.98
CA GLY A 211 -6.20 -1.85 7.80
C GLY A 211 -6.87 -0.69 7.07
N ALA A 212 -8.18 -0.75 6.86
CA ALA A 212 -8.94 0.28 6.18
C ALA A 212 -8.91 1.64 6.91
N LYS A 213 -8.80 1.65 8.24
CA LYS A 213 -8.65 2.88 9.04
C LYS A 213 -7.33 3.60 8.79
N GLY A 214 -6.28 2.85 8.41
CA GLY A 214 -4.94 3.39 8.13
C GLY A 214 -4.62 3.54 6.63
N THR A 215 -5.47 3.03 5.74
CA THR A 215 -5.22 3.01 4.29
C THR A 215 -5.96 4.15 3.59
N VAL A 216 -5.32 4.75 2.61
CA VAL A 216 -5.86 5.85 1.80
C VAL A 216 -5.59 5.62 0.32
N MET A 217 -6.36 6.30 -0.52
CA MET A 217 -6.08 6.37 -1.96
C MET A 217 -5.07 7.49 -2.23
N ILE A 218 -4.06 7.20 -3.03
CA ILE A 218 -3.14 8.20 -3.58
C ILE A 218 -3.59 8.55 -4.99
N GLU A 219 -3.72 9.81 -5.29
CA GLU A 219 -4.05 10.32 -6.63
C GLU A 219 -2.92 11.20 -7.16
N CYS A 220 -2.46 10.88 -8.35
CA CYS A 220 -1.41 11.56 -9.10
C CYS A 220 -2.04 12.34 -10.23
N PHE A 221 -1.72 13.62 -10.36
CA PHE A 221 -2.24 14.50 -11.39
C PHE A 221 -1.11 15.07 -12.26
N ASP A 222 -1.42 15.23 -13.55
CA ASP A 222 -0.59 15.91 -14.56
C ASP A 222 -0.59 17.44 -14.36
#